data_a8295a3976c96e7abeb256f74d12aa6f
#
_entry.id   a8295a3976c96e7abeb256f74d12aa6f
#
_cell.length_a   1.000
_cell.length_b   1.000
_cell.length_c   1.000
_cell.angle_alpha   90.00
_cell.angle_beta   90.00
_cell.angle_gamma   90.00
#
_symmetry.space_group_name_H-M   'P 1'
#
loop_
_entity.id
_entity.type
_entity.pdbx_description
1 polymer ?
#
loop_
_entity_poly.entity_id
_entity_poly.type
_entity_poly.pdbx_seq_one_letter_code
_entity_poly.pdbx_strand_id
1 'polypeptide(L)'
;MKKLILLLLFIPFVSFGQAYVSPVGFKNDDYNKNKVIQYIKYDVKKTYSAIGMDNPTTLRMMEQENLNAFKELLSAKNKTLLKKVEKTYCDIGMCNYSTILMMYKEEANAASKSLEW
;
A
#
# COMPACT_ATOMS: atom_id res chain seq x y z
N MET A 1 -31.90 23.20 -11.14
CA MET A 1 -30.65 23.37 -11.81
C MET A 1 -29.49 23.53 -10.94
N LYS A 2 -29.56 24.45 -10.01
CA LYS A 2 -28.43 24.67 -9.14
C LYS A 2 -28.10 23.52 -8.25
N LYS A 3 -29.07 22.69 -7.97
CA LYS A 3 -28.87 21.55 -7.12
C LYS A 3 -27.94 20.54 -7.71
N LEU A 4 -27.90 20.45 -9.00
CA LEU A 4 -27.01 19.50 -9.65
C LEU A 4 -25.57 19.81 -9.38
N ILE A 5 -25.26 21.08 -9.29
CA ILE A 5 -23.90 21.50 -9.06
C ILE A 5 -23.45 21.09 -7.69
N LEU A 6 -24.34 21.17 -6.72
CA LEU A 6 -24.00 20.78 -5.37
C LEU A 6 -23.65 19.34 -5.23
N LEU A 7 -24.34 18.48 -5.96
CA LEU A 7 -24.05 17.06 -5.89
C LEU A 7 -22.66 16.73 -6.35
N LEU A 8 -22.18 17.45 -7.34
CA LEU A 8 -20.85 17.18 -7.86
C LEU A 8 -19.77 17.49 -6.87
N LEU A 9 -20.04 18.37 -5.92
CA LEU A 9 -19.04 18.76 -4.96
C LEU A 9 -18.71 17.66 -3.95
N PHE A 10 -19.61 16.74 -3.72
CA PHE A 10 -19.38 15.71 -2.75
C PHE A 10 -18.55 14.57 -3.25
N ILE A 11 -18.73 14.24 -4.49
CA ILE A 11 -18.10 13.05 -5.05
C ILE A 11 -16.60 13.03 -4.89
N PRO A 12 -15.90 14.11 -5.17
CA PRO A 12 -14.44 14.07 -5.09
C PRO A 12 -13.86 13.87 -3.72
N PHE A 13 -14.60 14.16 -2.69
CA PHE A 13 -14.05 14.11 -1.35
C PHE A 13 -13.80 12.72 -0.84
N VAL A 14 -14.56 11.79 -1.33
CA VAL A 14 -14.66 10.51 -0.68
C VAL A 14 -13.42 9.67 -0.85
N SER A 15 -12.70 9.88 -1.92
CA SER A 15 -11.65 8.94 -2.28
C SER A 15 -10.24 9.42 -2.06
N PHE A 16 -10.06 10.64 -1.60
CA PHE A 16 -8.72 11.20 -1.67
C PHE A 16 -7.77 10.79 -0.57
N GLY A 17 -8.25 10.51 0.60
CA GLY A 17 -7.37 10.23 1.72
C GLY A 17 -6.77 8.85 1.70
N GLN A 18 -7.20 7.98 0.77
CA GLN A 18 -6.88 6.57 0.83
C GLN A 18 -6.08 6.09 -0.36
N ALA A 19 -5.38 6.97 -1.01
CA ALA A 19 -4.57 6.60 -2.17
C ALA A 19 -3.31 5.87 -1.72
N TYR A 20 -2.97 4.82 -2.44
CA TYR A 20 -1.73 4.11 -2.21
C TYR A 20 -0.54 5.04 -2.44
N VAL A 21 0.45 4.95 -1.56
CA VAL A 21 1.66 5.74 -1.65
C VAL A 21 2.82 4.81 -1.94
N SER A 22 3.48 5.02 -3.09
CA SER A 22 4.61 4.19 -3.45
C SER A 22 5.85 4.55 -2.65
N PRO A 23 6.62 3.55 -2.19
CA PRO A 23 7.93 3.82 -1.61
C PRO A 23 8.95 4.29 -2.65
N VAL A 24 8.70 4.07 -3.94
CA VAL A 24 9.60 4.52 -4.99
C VAL A 24 9.46 6.03 -5.14
N GLY A 25 10.57 6.74 -4.95
CA GLY A 25 10.55 8.19 -5.04
C GLY A 25 9.88 8.88 -3.86
N PHE A 26 9.72 8.18 -2.76
CA PHE A 26 9.04 8.72 -1.59
C PHE A 26 9.82 9.90 -1.01
N LYS A 27 9.11 10.99 -0.74
CA LYS A 27 9.67 12.15 -0.09
C LYS A 27 9.46 12.01 1.41
N ASN A 28 10.54 11.97 2.15
CA ASN A 28 10.48 11.68 3.58
C ASN A 28 10.21 12.94 4.39
N ASP A 29 8.99 13.46 4.32
CA ASP A 29 8.54 14.57 5.12
C ASP A 29 7.26 14.20 5.86
N ASP A 30 6.85 15.05 6.80
CA ASP A 30 5.70 14.75 7.64
C ASP A 30 4.41 14.62 6.87
N TYR A 31 4.23 15.42 5.83
CA TYR A 31 3.04 15.36 5.02
C TYR A 31 2.91 14.01 4.34
N ASN A 32 4.00 13.55 3.72
CA ASN A 32 3.98 12.27 3.01
C ASN A 32 3.94 11.08 3.95
N LYS A 33 4.62 11.18 5.10
CA LYS A 33 4.51 10.13 6.12
C LYS A 33 3.08 9.95 6.59
N ASN A 34 2.38 11.06 6.77
CA ASN A 34 1.00 10.99 7.21
C ASN A 34 0.12 10.33 6.16
N LYS A 35 0.38 10.57 4.89
CA LYS A 35 -0.38 9.91 3.81
C LYS A 35 -0.17 8.40 3.84
N VAL A 36 1.03 7.94 4.10
CA VAL A 36 1.30 6.51 4.24
C VAL A 36 0.52 5.93 5.40
N ILE A 37 0.54 6.61 6.54
CA ILE A 37 -0.19 6.14 7.72
C ILE A 37 -1.68 6.07 7.45
N GLN A 38 -2.24 7.08 6.80
CA GLN A 38 -3.66 7.10 6.49
C GLN A 38 -4.03 5.96 5.54
N TYR A 39 -3.20 5.72 4.54
CA TYR A 39 -3.45 4.61 3.63
C TYR A 39 -3.41 3.27 4.36
N ILE A 40 -2.40 3.08 5.20
CA ILE A 40 -2.28 1.82 5.94
C ILE A 40 -3.50 1.59 6.82
N LYS A 41 -3.92 2.60 7.55
CA LYS A 41 -5.08 2.46 8.43
C LYS A 41 -6.34 2.11 7.65
N TYR A 42 -6.53 2.76 6.53
CA TYR A 42 -7.70 2.49 5.69
C TYR A 42 -7.67 1.07 5.15
N ASP A 43 -6.53 0.67 4.59
CA ASP A 43 -6.41 -0.64 3.95
C ASP A 43 -6.54 -1.77 4.95
N VAL A 44 -5.90 -1.65 6.11
CA VAL A 44 -5.97 -2.66 7.16
C VAL A 44 -7.41 -2.79 7.66
N LYS A 45 -8.07 -1.67 7.92
CA LYS A 45 -9.45 -1.71 8.39
C LYS A 45 -10.35 -2.38 7.38
N LYS A 46 -10.21 -2.03 6.13
CA LYS A 46 -11.04 -2.60 5.06
C LYS A 46 -10.79 -4.11 4.94
N THR A 47 -9.54 -4.51 4.92
CA THR A 47 -9.17 -5.91 4.73
C THR A 47 -9.67 -6.78 5.87
N TYR A 48 -9.43 -6.36 7.10
CA TYR A 48 -9.72 -7.22 8.24
C TYR A 48 -11.17 -7.14 8.69
N SER A 49 -11.86 -6.03 8.41
CA SER A 49 -13.30 -5.97 8.63
C SER A 49 -14.04 -6.94 7.73
N ALA A 50 -13.56 -7.13 6.52
CA ALA A 50 -14.20 -8.01 5.55
C ALA A 50 -14.22 -9.47 6.01
N ILE A 51 -13.29 -9.86 6.89
CA ILE A 51 -13.22 -11.23 7.41
C ILE A 51 -13.54 -11.30 8.89
N GLY A 52 -14.10 -10.23 9.45
CA GLY A 52 -14.54 -10.22 10.85
C GLY A 52 -13.44 -10.16 11.87
N MET A 53 -12.25 -9.69 11.49
CA MET A 53 -11.09 -9.63 12.38
C MET A 53 -10.64 -8.19 12.61
N ASP A 54 -11.59 -7.31 12.85
CA ASP A 54 -11.29 -5.88 12.99
C ASP A 54 -11.23 -5.40 14.43
N ASN A 55 -10.85 -6.29 15.35
CA ASN A 55 -10.63 -5.87 16.73
C ASN A 55 -9.35 -5.02 16.83
N PRO A 56 -9.24 -4.18 17.87
CA PRO A 56 -8.11 -3.26 17.97
C PRO A 56 -6.73 -3.94 17.97
N THR A 57 -6.62 -5.09 18.60
CA THR A 57 -5.34 -5.79 18.64
C THR A 57 -4.88 -6.19 17.25
N THR A 58 -5.78 -6.80 16.47
CA THR A 58 -5.45 -7.20 15.11
C THR A 58 -5.12 -5.99 14.25
N LEU A 59 -5.95 -4.95 14.34
CA LEU A 59 -5.72 -3.78 13.50
C LEU A 59 -4.37 -3.12 13.80
N ARG A 60 -4.04 -2.94 15.08
CA ARG A 60 -2.75 -2.31 15.43
C ARG A 60 -1.57 -3.14 14.98
N MET A 61 -1.67 -4.46 15.14
CA MET A 61 -0.62 -5.36 14.73
C MET A 61 -0.38 -5.31 13.21
N MET A 62 -1.46 -5.36 12.45
CA MET A 62 -1.33 -5.34 11.00
C MET A 62 -0.91 -3.97 10.47
N GLU A 63 -1.34 -2.90 11.11
CA GLU A 63 -0.87 -1.57 10.76
C GLU A 63 0.64 -1.46 10.95
N GLN A 64 1.13 -1.95 12.07
CA GLN A 64 2.56 -1.87 12.34
C GLN A 64 3.37 -2.72 11.36
N GLU A 65 2.86 -3.90 11.04
CA GLU A 65 3.53 -4.76 10.07
C GLU A 65 3.65 -4.08 8.71
N ASN A 66 2.57 -3.43 8.27
CA ASN A 66 2.59 -2.74 6.98
C ASN A 66 3.50 -1.51 7.01
N LEU A 67 3.54 -0.80 8.13
CA LEU A 67 4.46 0.33 8.23
C LEU A 67 5.91 -0.11 8.19
N ASN A 68 6.22 -1.20 8.89
CA ASN A 68 7.58 -1.75 8.86
C ASN A 68 7.95 -2.20 7.46
N ALA A 69 7.02 -2.81 6.73
CA ALA A 69 7.25 -3.23 5.36
C ALA A 69 7.50 -2.02 4.46
N PHE A 70 6.73 -0.95 4.62
CA PHE A 70 6.94 0.26 3.84
C PHE A 70 8.36 0.81 4.07
N LYS A 71 8.77 0.87 5.33
CA LYS A 71 10.09 1.38 5.65
C LYS A 71 11.20 0.53 5.03
N GLU A 72 11.02 -0.77 5.02
CA GLU A 72 11.98 -1.66 4.39
C GLU A 72 12.00 -1.45 2.88
N LEU A 73 10.86 -1.25 2.27
CA LEU A 73 10.77 -1.01 0.83
C LEU A 73 11.47 0.28 0.41
N LEU A 74 11.62 1.24 1.30
CA LEU A 74 12.37 2.44 0.98
C LEU A 74 13.82 2.13 0.64
N SER A 75 14.34 1.03 1.13
CA SER A 75 15.72 0.61 0.89
C SER A 75 15.85 -0.35 -0.29
N ALA A 76 14.79 -0.61 -1.01
CA ALA A 76 14.83 -1.54 -2.14
C ALA A 76 15.80 -1.03 -3.19
N LYS A 77 16.68 -1.93 -3.64
CA LYS A 77 17.73 -1.55 -4.58
C LYS A 77 17.27 -1.56 -6.03
N ASN A 78 16.36 -2.46 -6.37
CA ASN A 78 15.86 -2.58 -7.73
C ASN A 78 14.51 -1.90 -7.85
N LYS A 79 14.53 -0.60 -8.10
CA LYS A 79 13.29 0.19 -8.15
C LYS A 79 12.41 -0.21 -9.32
N THR A 80 13.00 -0.60 -10.43
CA THR A 80 12.23 -1.05 -11.60
C THR A 80 11.43 -2.29 -11.27
N LEU A 81 12.08 -3.25 -10.61
CA LEU A 81 11.41 -4.47 -10.19
C LEU A 81 10.32 -4.15 -9.18
N LEU A 82 10.59 -3.28 -8.23
CA LEU A 82 9.61 -2.90 -7.23
C LEU A 82 8.36 -2.30 -7.88
N LYS A 83 8.54 -1.44 -8.88
CA LYS A 83 7.40 -0.86 -9.58
C LYS A 83 6.57 -1.92 -10.30
N LYS A 84 7.22 -2.93 -10.86
CA LYS A 84 6.50 -4.03 -11.50
C LYS A 84 5.68 -4.82 -10.49
N VAL A 85 6.27 -5.10 -9.34
CA VAL A 85 5.56 -5.81 -8.27
C VAL A 85 4.37 -4.99 -7.79
N GLU A 86 4.56 -3.70 -7.58
CA GLU A 86 3.47 -2.83 -7.18
C GLU A 86 2.31 -2.93 -8.18
N LYS A 87 2.62 -2.81 -9.46
CA LYS A 87 1.56 -2.85 -10.46
C LYS A 87 0.84 -4.18 -10.46
N THR A 88 1.59 -5.27 -10.43
CA THR A 88 0.99 -6.60 -10.45
C THR A 88 0.02 -6.80 -9.30
N TYR A 89 0.43 -6.49 -8.10
CA TYR A 89 -0.39 -6.81 -6.93
C TYR A 89 -1.45 -5.76 -6.64
N CYS A 90 -1.18 -4.50 -6.95
CA CYS A 90 -2.23 -3.49 -6.82
C CYS A 90 -3.35 -3.70 -7.82
N ASP A 91 -3.02 -4.17 -9.02
CA ASP A 91 -4.04 -4.42 -10.05
C ASP A 91 -5.02 -5.52 -9.65
N ILE A 92 -4.62 -6.42 -8.77
CA ILE A 92 -5.51 -7.50 -8.32
C ILE A 92 -6.03 -7.31 -6.91
N GLY A 93 -5.92 -6.09 -6.38
CA GLY A 93 -6.50 -5.78 -5.07
C GLY A 93 -5.66 -6.19 -3.88
N MET A 94 -4.39 -6.49 -4.09
CA MET A 94 -3.49 -6.87 -3.00
C MET A 94 -2.43 -5.80 -2.78
N CYS A 95 -2.88 -4.56 -2.75
CA CYS A 95 -2.00 -3.40 -2.72
C CYS A 95 -1.65 -3.00 -1.28
N ASN A 96 -1.03 -3.91 -0.55
CA ASN A 96 -0.57 -3.61 0.81
C ASN A 96 0.94 -3.83 0.88
N TYR A 97 1.58 -3.10 1.79
CA TYR A 97 3.04 -3.08 1.81
C TYR A 97 3.65 -4.42 2.22
N SER A 98 2.98 -5.17 3.08
CA SER A 98 3.48 -6.48 3.47
C SER A 98 3.55 -7.43 2.29
N THR A 99 2.49 -7.48 1.48
CA THR A 99 2.45 -8.32 0.30
C THR A 99 3.49 -7.86 -0.72
N ILE A 100 3.56 -6.56 -0.96
CA ILE A 100 4.50 -6.01 -1.93
C ILE A 100 5.94 -6.31 -1.52
N LEU A 101 6.26 -6.16 -0.24
CA LEU A 101 7.61 -6.48 0.25
C LEU A 101 7.93 -7.96 0.04
N MET A 102 7.02 -8.83 0.43
CA MET A 102 7.22 -10.27 0.29
C MET A 102 7.45 -10.64 -1.16
N MET A 103 6.61 -10.13 -2.05
CA MET A 103 6.73 -10.46 -3.46
C MET A 103 7.95 -9.82 -4.11
N TYR A 104 8.32 -8.62 -3.67
CA TYR A 104 9.55 -8.02 -4.16
C TYR A 104 10.76 -8.87 -3.80
N LYS A 105 10.81 -9.36 -2.57
CA LYS A 105 11.93 -10.21 -2.14
C LYS A 105 11.96 -11.53 -2.92
N GLU A 106 10.81 -12.12 -3.16
CA GLU A 106 10.72 -13.35 -3.93
C GLU A 106 11.23 -13.14 -5.36
N GLU A 107 10.77 -12.07 -6.00
CA GLU A 107 11.17 -11.79 -7.38
C GLU A 107 12.65 -11.43 -7.47
N ALA A 108 13.15 -10.65 -6.53
CA ALA A 108 14.56 -10.28 -6.52
C ALA A 108 15.44 -11.50 -6.31
N ASN A 109 15.02 -12.40 -5.44
CA ASN A 109 15.75 -13.64 -5.18
C ASN A 109 15.76 -14.53 -6.42
N ALA A 110 14.60 -14.68 -7.06
CA ALA A 110 14.50 -15.49 -8.27
C ALA A 110 15.33 -14.93 -9.41
N ALA A 111 15.34 -13.60 -9.54
CA ALA A 111 16.11 -12.96 -10.61
C ALA A 111 17.62 -13.14 -10.45
N SER A 112 18.09 -13.41 -9.23
CA SER A 112 19.51 -13.62 -8.97
C SER A 112 19.94 -15.06 -9.21
N LYS A 113 19.00 -15.94 -9.52
CA LYS A 113 19.29 -17.37 -9.70
C LYS A 113 19.12 -17.77 -11.15
N SER A 114 19.79 -18.84 -11.52
CA SER A 114 19.61 -19.41 -12.84
C SER A 114 19.32 -20.89 -12.69
N LEU A 115 18.65 -21.43 -13.70
CA LEU A 115 18.35 -22.85 -13.73
C LEU A 115 19.64 -23.61 -13.92
N GLU A 116 19.84 -24.62 -13.08
CA GLU A 116 21.02 -25.49 -13.20
C GLU A 116 20.55 -26.93 -13.33
N TRP A 117 21.33 -27.68 -14.11
CA TRP A 117 21.04 -29.10 -14.29
C TRP A 117 21.60 -29.90 -13.10
#